data_3cf5d275eec8c72e9ceab3a9c756051f
#
_entry.id   3cf5d275eec8c72e9ceab3a9c756051f
#
_cell.length_a   1.000
_cell.length_b   1.000
_cell.length_c   1.000
_cell.angle_alpha   90.00
_cell.angle_beta   90.00
_cell.angle_gamma   90.00
#
_symmetry.space_group_name_H-M   'P 1'
#
loop_
_entity.id
_entity.type
_entity.pdbx_description
1 polymer ?
#
loop_
_entity_poly.entity_id
_entity_poly.type
_entity_poly.pdbx_seq_one_letter_code
_entity_poly.pdbx_strand_id
1 'polypeptide(L)'
;RQKQAHAEQQAHYTSQKKQHQRQKNLSQQHERQDWQAFATLPKLEELCVAMEKLCASTLQPLETAEAVRDLQTQWRAMKPPHTSEAQTLWERFKQASDTAWEPCAAHYEKERERRTFNLQQRQIICEALEQFFQTQDWNSADWKAVSRILEKSRTEFYNFHPIERHEEKTMRSRFDAAFSAINQKLLEIQTTNEARKQQLVNTA
;
A
#
# COMPACT_ATOMS: atom_id res chain seq x y z
N ARG A 1 -52.39 -3.96 57.38
CA ARG A 1 -53.07 -3.54 56.17
C ARG A 1 -52.62 -2.11 55.80
N GLN A 2 -52.60 -1.11 56.70
CA GLN A 2 -52.20 0.28 56.36
C GLN A 2 -50.70 0.40 55.93
N LYS A 3 -49.73 -0.33 56.49
CA LYS A 3 -48.34 -0.30 56.12
C LYS A 3 -48.08 -0.89 54.73
N GLN A 4 -48.84 -1.88 54.29
CA GLN A 4 -48.76 -2.47 52.95
C GLN A 4 -49.28 -1.47 51.87
N ALA A 5 -50.41 -0.83 52.09
CA ALA A 5 -50.97 0.16 51.21
C ALA A 5 -50.02 1.36 51.02
N HIS A 6 -49.33 1.79 52.07
CA HIS A 6 -48.34 2.88 51.98
C HIS A 6 -47.10 2.48 51.20
N ALA A 7 -46.63 1.22 51.37
CA ALA A 7 -45.50 0.69 50.60
C ALA A 7 -45.83 0.56 49.09
N GLU A 8 -47.04 0.12 48.77
CA GLU A 8 -47.54 0.04 47.38
C GLU A 8 -47.64 1.44 46.69
N GLN A 9 -48.15 2.43 47.45
CA GLN A 9 -48.22 3.81 46.98
C GLN A 9 -46.82 4.39 46.72
N GLN A 10 -45.86 4.15 47.63
CA GLN A 10 -44.45 4.55 47.43
C GLN A 10 -43.81 3.88 46.22
N ALA A 11 -44.03 2.57 46.04
CA ALA A 11 -43.53 1.82 44.91
C ALA A 11 -44.11 2.35 43.58
N HIS A 12 -45.38 2.65 43.54
CA HIS A 12 -46.05 3.22 42.40
C HIS A 12 -45.49 4.62 42.05
N TYR A 13 -45.35 5.48 43.08
CA TYR A 13 -44.79 6.81 42.91
C TYR A 13 -43.34 6.76 42.40
N THR A 14 -42.50 5.89 42.92
CA THR A 14 -41.11 5.72 42.48
C THR A 14 -41.04 5.16 41.07
N SER A 15 -41.97 4.29 40.68
CA SER A 15 -42.08 3.77 39.31
C SER A 15 -42.46 4.85 38.33
N GLN A 16 -43.48 5.67 38.63
CA GLN A 16 -43.88 6.83 37.80
C GLN A 16 -42.74 7.82 37.66
N LYS A 17 -42.02 8.14 38.71
CA LYS A 17 -40.87 9.05 38.70
C LYS A 17 -39.75 8.51 37.80
N LYS A 18 -39.45 7.20 37.84
CA LYS A 18 -38.48 6.56 36.95
C LYS A 18 -38.93 6.58 35.50
N GLN A 19 -40.20 6.34 35.22
CA GLN A 19 -40.75 6.44 33.86
C GLN A 19 -40.66 7.86 33.31
N HIS A 20 -41.04 8.84 34.07
CA HIS A 20 -40.95 10.26 33.68
C HIS A 20 -39.49 10.67 33.40
N GLN A 21 -38.56 10.27 34.25
CA GLN A 21 -37.11 10.53 34.04
C GLN A 21 -36.59 9.85 32.79
N ARG A 22 -36.97 8.61 32.51
CA ARG A 22 -36.61 7.92 31.25
C ARG A 22 -37.16 8.68 30.02
N GLN A 23 -38.42 9.10 30.08
CA GLN A 23 -39.06 9.83 28.99
C GLN A 23 -38.37 11.18 28.75
N LYS A 24 -38.00 11.92 29.78
CA LYS A 24 -37.24 13.15 29.72
C LYS A 24 -35.84 12.94 29.13
N ASN A 25 -35.15 11.88 29.54
CA ASN A 25 -33.83 11.54 29.00
C ASN A 25 -33.89 11.17 27.51
N LEU A 26 -34.92 10.42 27.10
CA LEU A 26 -35.17 10.11 25.68
C LEU A 26 -35.42 11.34 24.85
N SER A 27 -36.30 12.24 25.34
CA SER A 27 -36.58 13.53 24.65
C SER A 27 -35.32 14.37 24.47
N GLN A 28 -34.51 14.49 25.52
CA GLN A 28 -33.22 15.22 25.44
C GLN A 28 -32.22 14.56 24.49
N GLN A 29 -32.22 13.21 24.38
CA GLN A 29 -31.38 12.51 23.41
C GLN A 29 -31.85 12.78 21.97
N HIS A 30 -33.16 12.77 21.70
CA HIS A 30 -33.72 13.13 20.40
C HIS A 30 -33.40 14.57 20.01
N GLU A 31 -33.60 15.52 20.89
CA GLU A 31 -33.26 16.92 20.64
C GLU A 31 -31.77 17.10 20.31
N ARG A 32 -30.85 16.40 21.01
CA ARG A 32 -29.42 16.46 20.70
C ARG A 32 -29.10 15.85 19.33
N GLN A 33 -29.76 14.74 18.98
CA GLN A 33 -29.60 14.09 17.68
C GLN A 33 -30.11 14.99 16.56
N ASP A 34 -31.22 15.64 16.74
CA ASP A 34 -31.80 16.58 15.78
C ASP A 34 -30.90 17.81 15.56
N TRP A 35 -30.33 18.38 16.63
CA TRP A 35 -29.36 19.46 16.54
C TRP A 35 -28.07 19.01 15.87
N GLN A 36 -27.58 17.82 16.17
CA GLN A 36 -26.39 17.25 15.55
C GLN A 36 -26.63 16.99 14.06
N ALA A 37 -27.80 16.46 13.70
CA ALA A 37 -28.19 16.25 12.31
C ALA A 37 -28.23 17.56 11.55
N PHE A 38 -28.94 18.56 12.10
CA PHE A 38 -29.06 19.90 11.49
C PHE A 38 -27.68 20.54 11.22
N ALA A 39 -26.74 20.42 12.15
CA ALA A 39 -25.39 20.98 11.99
C ALA A 39 -24.48 20.18 11.05
N THR A 40 -24.72 18.88 10.89
CA THR A 40 -23.80 17.96 10.22
C THR A 40 -24.24 17.66 8.78
N LEU A 41 -25.54 17.50 8.52
CA LEU A 41 -26.05 17.12 7.19
C LEU A 41 -25.61 18.06 6.06
N PRO A 42 -25.63 19.40 6.19
CA PRO A 42 -25.17 20.28 5.12
C PRO A 42 -23.68 20.05 4.77
N LYS A 43 -22.85 19.79 5.79
CA LYS A 43 -21.42 19.50 5.57
C LYS A 43 -21.18 18.16 4.90
N LEU A 44 -22.00 17.15 5.23
CA LEU A 44 -21.96 15.85 4.56
C LEU A 44 -22.37 15.97 3.09
N GLU A 45 -23.35 16.83 2.80
CA GLU A 45 -23.74 17.13 1.42
C GLU A 45 -22.63 17.83 0.63
N GLU A 46 -21.94 18.80 1.24
CA GLU A 46 -20.76 19.44 0.65
C GLU A 46 -19.67 18.42 0.31
N LEU A 47 -19.45 17.42 1.18
CA LEU A 47 -18.49 16.33 0.93
C LEU A 47 -18.95 15.41 -0.22
N CYS A 48 -20.25 15.14 -0.35
CA CYS A 48 -20.80 14.42 -1.50
C CYS A 48 -20.52 15.17 -2.82
N VAL A 49 -20.82 16.46 -2.85
CA VAL A 49 -20.57 17.31 -4.03
C VAL A 49 -19.08 17.38 -4.36
N ALA A 50 -18.22 17.48 -3.34
CA ALA A 50 -16.76 17.46 -3.54
C ALA A 50 -16.29 16.14 -4.13
N MET A 51 -16.80 15.01 -3.65
CA MET A 51 -16.47 13.67 -4.17
C MET A 51 -16.96 13.49 -5.61
N GLU A 52 -18.17 13.93 -5.93
CA GLU A 52 -18.72 13.90 -7.29
C GLU A 52 -17.90 14.74 -8.28
N LYS A 53 -17.38 15.88 -7.86
CA LYS A 53 -16.46 16.68 -8.68
C LYS A 53 -15.16 15.96 -9.01
N LEU A 54 -14.67 15.12 -8.11
CA LEU A 54 -13.49 14.28 -8.40
C LEU A 54 -13.74 13.28 -9.53
N CYS A 55 -14.95 12.74 -9.65
CA CYS A 55 -15.31 11.83 -10.76
C CYS A 55 -15.15 12.48 -12.14
N ALA A 56 -15.39 13.78 -12.22
CA ALA A 56 -15.28 14.57 -13.46
C ALA A 56 -13.90 15.27 -13.61
N SER A 57 -13.01 15.09 -12.66
CA SER A 57 -11.70 15.75 -12.66
C SER A 57 -10.72 15.08 -13.63
N THR A 58 -9.76 15.86 -14.13
CA THR A 58 -8.65 15.41 -14.98
C THR A 58 -7.36 15.17 -14.17
N LEU A 59 -7.47 15.02 -12.84
CA LEU A 59 -6.34 14.78 -11.97
C LEU A 59 -5.66 13.44 -12.29
N GLN A 60 -4.38 13.35 -12.01
CA GLN A 60 -3.65 12.09 -12.11
C GLN A 60 -4.14 11.08 -11.07
N PRO A 61 -4.08 9.76 -11.35
CA PRO A 61 -4.58 8.75 -10.45
C PRO A 61 -4.07 8.83 -9.01
N LEU A 62 -2.82 9.23 -8.80
CA LEU A 62 -2.24 9.39 -7.46
C LEU A 62 -2.85 10.58 -6.72
N GLU A 63 -3.01 11.72 -7.39
CA GLU A 63 -3.62 12.93 -6.83
C GLU A 63 -5.10 12.67 -6.50
N THR A 64 -5.80 11.98 -7.40
CA THR A 64 -7.20 11.56 -7.17
C THR A 64 -7.30 10.65 -5.95
N ALA A 65 -6.38 9.69 -5.81
CA ALA A 65 -6.37 8.77 -4.67
C ALA A 65 -6.14 9.49 -3.34
N GLU A 66 -5.28 10.51 -3.29
CA GLU A 66 -5.07 11.35 -2.12
C GLU A 66 -6.33 12.15 -1.79
N ALA A 67 -6.93 12.83 -2.78
CA ALA A 67 -8.14 13.62 -2.59
C ALA A 67 -9.32 12.75 -2.10
N VAL A 68 -9.50 11.54 -2.65
CA VAL A 68 -10.52 10.59 -2.17
C VAL A 68 -10.28 10.21 -0.71
N ARG A 69 -9.05 9.89 -0.31
CA ARG A 69 -8.71 9.55 1.09
C ARG A 69 -8.97 10.72 2.04
N ASP A 70 -8.65 11.92 1.62
CA ASP A 70 -8.88 13.13 2.42
C ASP A 70 -10.36 13.36 2.65
N LEU A 71 -11.20 13.27 1.61
CA LEU A 71 -12.65 13.39 1.74
C LEU A 71 -13.26 12.27 2.60
N GLN A 72 -12.78 11.02 2.46
CA GLN A 72 -13.18 9.92 3.33
C GLN A 72 -12.80 10.16 4.80
N THR A 73 -11.65 10.78 5.04
CA THR A 73 -11.19 11.12 6.40
C THR A 73 -12.06 12.23 6.99
N GLN A 74 -12.37 13.27 6.20
CA GLN A 74 -13.28 14.34 6.61
C GLN A 74 -14.69 13.79 6.92
N TRP A 75 -15.21 12.88 6.09
CA TRP A 75 -16.49 12.21 6.34
C TRP A 75 -16.51 11.50 7.70
N ARG A 76 -15.49 10.71 7.99
CA ARG A 76 -15.39 9.98 9.28
C ARG A 76 -15.28 10.94 10.47
N ALA A 77 -14.56 12.06 10.31
CA ALA A 77 -14.40 13.06 11.36
C ALA A 77 -15.71 13.77 11.72
N MET A 78 -16.66 13.88 10.78
CA MET A 78 -17.97 14.49 11.02
C MET A 78 -18.86 13.66 11.95
N LYS A 79 -18.58 12.36 12.17
CA LYS A 79 -19.41 11.46 12.97
C LYS A 79 -20.89 11.56 12.56
N PRO A 80 -21.24 11.09 11.36
CA PRO A 80 -22.59 11.23 10.82
C PRO A 80 -23.67 10.76 11.80
N PRO A 81 -24.81 11.47 11.91
CA PRO A 81 -25.92 11.03 12.73
C PRO A 81 -26.56 9.77 12.14
N HIS A 82 -27.21 8.97 13.00
CA HIS A 82 -27.94 7.77 12.58
C HIS A 82 -29.37 8.12 12.10
N THR A 83 -29.45 8.89 11.02
CA THR A 83 -30.72 9.29 10.38
C THR A 83 -30.80 8.73 8.95
N SER A 84 -32.03 8.63 8.42
CA SER A 84 -32.28 8.20 7.04
C SER A 84 -31.59 9.11 6.02
N GLU A 85 -31.57 10.41 6.28
CA GLU A 85 -30.94 11.41 5.41
C GLU A 85 -29.41 11.20 5.38
N ALA A 86 -28.78 11.00 6.54
CA ALA A 86 -27.35 10.72 6.60
C ALA A 86 -26.99 9.40 5.90
N GLN A 87 -27.89 8.40 5.97
CA GLN A 87 -27.72 7.14 5.25
C GLN A 87 -27.79 7.35 3.73
N THR A 88 -28.73 8.12 3.23
CA THR A 88 -28.84 8.47 1.81
C THR A 88 -27.60 9.23 1.31
N LEU A 89 -27.10 10.18 2.10
CA LEU A 89 -25.87 10.90 1.78
C LEU A 89 -24.65 9.97 1.78
N TRP A 90 -24.60 9.01 2.71
CA TRP A 90 -23.54 7.99 2.72
C TRP A 90 -23.52 7.13 1.45
N GLU A 91 -24.68 6.66 1.00
CA GLU A 91 -24.80 5.87 -0.22
C GLU A 91 -24.35 6.66 -1.45
N ARG A 92 -24.77 7.93 -1.55
CA ARG A 92 -24.33 8.85 -2.59
C ARG A 92 -22.82 9.10 -2.55
N PHE A 93 -22.29 9.40 -1.36
CA PHE A 93 -20.85 9.61 -1.15
C PHE A 93 -20.04 8.37 -1.51
N LYS A 94 -20.50 7.18 -1.07
CA LYS A 94 -19.86 5.92 -1.37
C LYS A 94 -19.84 5.64 -2.87
N GLN A 95 -20.95 5.79 -3.56
CA GLN A 95 -21.02 5.59 -5.01
C GLN A 95 -20.07 6.52 -5.76
N ALA A 96 -20.04 7.80 -5.42
CA ALA A 96 -19.09 8.76 -6.00
C ALA A 96 -17.63 8.37 -5.68
N SER A 97 -17.36 7.96 -4.44
CA SER A 97 -16.02 7.48 -4.04
C SER A 97 -15.56 6.25 -4.82
N ASP A 98 -16.45 5.27 -5.01
CA ASP A 98 -16.15 4.06 -5.77
C ASP A 98 -15.84 4.40 -7.24
N THR A 99 -16.62 5.30 -7.84
CA THR A 99 -16.41 5.78 -9.23
C THR A 99 -15.09 6.57 -9.36
N ALA A 100 -14.81 7.48 -8.44
CA ALA A 100 -13.55 8.24 -8.45
C ALA A 100 -12.31 7.35 -8.23
N TRP A 101 -12.46 6.22 -7.52
CA TRP A 101 -11.38 5.27 -7.25
C TRP A 101 -11.06 4.34 -8.42
N GLU A 102 -11.96 4.14 -9.35
CA GLU A 102 -11.81 3.18 -10.48
C GLU A 102 -10.50 3.40 -11.29
N PRO A 103 -10.18 4.63 -11.77
CA PRO A 103 -8.92 4.89 -12.47
C PRO A 103 -7.69 4.71 -11.54
N CYS A 104 -7.84 4.97 -10.24
CA CYS A 104 -6.78 4.77 -9.26
C CYS A 104 -6.47 3.29 -9.07
N ALA A 105 -7.51 2.45 -8.95
CA ALA A 105 -7.36 1.00 -8.84
C ALA A 105 -6.63 0.41 -10.05
N ALA A 106 -7.01 0.82 -11.26
CA ALA A 106 -6.36 0.40 -12.50
C ALA A 106 -4.87 0.82 -12.55
N HIS A 107 -4.55 2.01 -12.07
CA HIS A 107 -3.16 2.47 -11.97
C HIS A 107 -2.34 1.63 -10.98
N TYR A 108 -2.87 1.37 -9.79
CA TYR A 108 -2.18 0.56 -8.78
C TYR A 108 -1.98 -0.88 -9.24
N GLU A 109 -2.92 -1.46 -9.97
CA GLU A 109 -2.77 -2.82 -10.52
C GLU A 109 -1.65 -2.88 -11.57
N LYS A 110 -1.58 -1.93 -12.50
CA LYS A 110 -0.46 -1.82 -13.47
C LYS A 110 0.89 -1.67 -12.78
N GLU A 111 0.96 -0.86 -11.72
CA GLU A 111 2.20 -0.69 -10.95
C GLU A 111 2.59 -1.98 -10.22
N ARG A 112 1.62 -2.74 -9.74
CA ARG A 112 1.82 -4.06 -9.12
C ARG A 112 2.32 -5.09 -10.14
N GLU A 113 1.68 -5.16 -11.31
CA GLU A 113 2.11 -6.02 -12.42
C GLU A 113 3.54 -5.69 -12.85
N ARG A 114 3.87 -4.41 -12.97
CA ARG A 114 5.22 -3.96 -13.30
C ARG A 114 6.25 -4.40 -12.26
N ARG A 115 5.94 -4.27 -10.96
CA ARG A 115 6.83 -4.73 -9.89
C ARG A 115 7.03 -6.23 -9.91
N THR A 116 5.97 -6.99 -10.17
CA THR A 116 6.04 -8.45 -10.30
C THR A 116 6.90 -8.87 -11.48
N PHE A 117 6.71 -8.23 -12.65
CA PHE A 117 7.52 -8.46 -13.83
C PHE A 117 9.00 -8.16 -13.56
N ASN A 118 9.30 -7.00 -12.98
CA ASN A 118 10.67 -6.62 -12.65
C ASN A 118 11.34 -7.61 -11.70
N LEU A 119 10.61 -8.10 -10.70
CA LEU A 119 11.11 -9.12 -9.78
C LEU A 119 11.45 -10.42 -10.52
N GLN A 120 10.59 -10.89 -11.40
CA GLN A 120 10.84 -12.08 -12.22
C GLN A 120 12.09 -11.91 -13.10
N GLN A 121 12.27 -10.74 -13.73
CA GLN A 121 13.46 -10.47 -14.54
C GLN A 121 14.73 -10.47 -13.70
N ARG A 122 14.74 -9.89 -12.51
CA ARG A 122 15.86 -9.95 -11.58
C ARG A 122 16.18 -11.38 -11.12
N GLN A 123 15.16 -12.20 -10.89
CA GLN A 123 15.34 -13.62 -10.57
C GLN A 123 16.02 -14.37 -11.71
N ILE A 124 15.57 -14.19 -12.95
CA ILE A 124 16.16 -14.79 -14.15
C ILE A 124 17.64 -14.39 -14.30
N ILE A 125 17.97 -13.12 -14.07
CA ILE A 125 19.37 -12.65 -14.14
C ILE A 125 20.22 -13.33 -13.07
N CYS A 126 19.74 -13.43 -11.83
CA CYS A 126 20.47 -14.13 -10.76
C CYS A 126 20.68 -15.61 -11.10
N GLU A 127 19.64 -16.30 -11.55
CA GLU A 127 19.71 -17.71 -11.97
C GLU A 127 20.68 -17.91 -13.12
N ALA A 128 20.66 -17.03 -14.12
CA ALA A 128 21.60 -17.09 -15.24
C ALA A 128 23.06 -16.90 -14.80
N LEU A 129 23.34 -15.98 -13.86
CA LEU A 129 24.68 -15.79 -13.31
C LEU A 129 25.13 -16.99 -12.47
N GLU A 130 24.26 -17.53 -11.63
CA GLU A 130 24.52 -18.72 -10.82
C GLU A 130 24.82 -19.95 -11.70
N GLN A 131 24.00 -20.16 -12.73
CA GLN A 131 24.21 -21.24 -13.69
C GLN A 131 25.50 -21.04 -14.50
N PHE A 132 25.76 -19.83 -14.95
CA PHE A 132 27.00 -19.49 -15.65
C PHE A 132 28.20 -19.78 -14.80
N PHE A 133 28.21 -19.42 -13.52
CA PHE A 133 29.29 -19.71 -12.58
C PHE A 133 29.56 -21.21 -12.45
N GLN A 134 28.49 -22.03 -12.40
CA GLN A 134 28.59 -23.50 -12.23
C GLN A 134 29.02 -24.22 -13.50
N THR A 135 28.64 -23.76 -14.68
CA THR A 135 28.83 -24.46 -15.95
C THR A 135 30.03 -23.99 -16.75
N GLN A 136 30.56 -22.80 -16.45
CA GLN A 136 31.70 -22.25 -17.18
C GLN A 136 33.00 -23.01 -16.91
N ASP A 137 33.69 -23.40 -17.98
CA ASP A 137 35.09 -23.86 -17.85
C ASP A 137 36.00 -22.64 -17.66
N TRP A 138 36.43 -22.43 -16.43
CA TRP A 138 37.26 -21.30 -16.03
C TRP A 138 38.71 -21.39 -16.54
N ASN A 139 39.18 -22.58 -16.97
CA ASN A 139 40.52 -22.75 -17.50
C ASN A 139 40.66 -22.22 -18.95
N SER A 140 39.55 -22.26 -19.70
CA SER A 140 39.48 -21.80 -21.10
C SER A 140 38.65 -20.51 -21.28
N ALA A 141 38.25 -19.85 -20.20
CA ALA A 141 37.35 -18.72 -20.22
C ALA A 141 37.96 -17.50 -20.93
N ASP A 142 37.20 -16.92 -21.88
CA ASP A 142 37.51 -15.60 -22.42
C ASP A 142 37.09 -14.52 -21.39
N TRP A 143 38.05 -13.99 -20.68
CA TRP A 143 37.86 -12.98 -19.65
C TRP A 143 37.16 -11.71 -20.15
N LYS A 144 37.37 -11.32 -21.46
CA LYS A 144 36.70 -10.16 -22.04
C LYS A 144 35.20 -10.43 -22.25
N ALA A 145 34.85 -11.65 -22.64
CA ALA A 145 33.46 -12.07 -22.77
C ALA A 145 32.77 -12.10 -21.40
N VAL A 146 33.46 -12.67 -20.39
CA VAL A 146 32.97 -12.71 -19.01
C VAL A 146 32.74 -11.30 -18.45
N SER A 147 33.69 -10.38 -18.63
CA SER A 147 33.53 -8.98 -18.21
C SER A 147 32.29 -8.32 -18.82
N ARG A 148 32.07 -8.54 -20.12
CA ARG A 148 30.89 -8.00 -20.82
C ARG A 148 29.59 -8.58 -20.28
N ILE A 149 29.57 -9.87 -19.95
CA ILE A 149 28.40 -10.53 -19.31
C ILE A 149 28.10 -9.87 -17.97
N LEU A 150 29.12 -9.67 -17.13
CA LEU A 150 28.94 -9.02 -15.82
C LEU A 150 28.43 -7.59 -15.94
N GLU A 151 29.00 -6.77 -16.82
CA GLU A 151 28.53 -5.40 -17.04
C GLU A 151 27.07 -5.34 -17.53
N LYS A 152 26.75 -6.19 -18.51
CA LYS A 152 25.38 -6.28 -19.04
C LYS A 152 24.40 -6.73 -17.95
N SER A 153 24.73 -7.80 -17.23
CA SER A 153 23.88 -8.32 -16.15
C SER A 153 23.63 -7.26 -15.05
N ARG A 154 24.67 -6.50 -14.70
CA ARG A 154 24.56 -5.42 -13.73
C ARG A 154 23.62 -4.33 -14.21
N THR A 155 23.80 -3.89 -15.44
CA THR A 155 22.94 -2.85 -16.03
C THR A 155 21.49 -3.31 -16.10
N GLU A 156 21.23 -4.53 -16.58
CA GLU A 156 19.88 -5.08 -16.67
C GLU A 156 19.24 -5.27 -15.31
N PHE A 157 19.99 -5.80 -14.32
CA PHE A 157 19.47 -5.99 -12.96
C PHE A 157 18.95 -4.69 -12.34
N TYR A 158 19.68 -3.59 -12.50
CA TYR A 158 19.27 -2.30 -11.96
C TYR A 158 18.21 -1.59 -12.80
N ASN A 159 18.08 -1.90 -14.09
CA ASN A 159 17.01 -1.37 -14.94
C ASN A 159 15.63 -1.94 -14.56
N PHE A 160 15.56 -3.18 -14.05
CA PHE A 160 14.32 -3.77 -13.59
C PHE A 160 13.94 -3.27 -12.19
N HIS A 161 13.47 -2.03 -12.12
CA HIS A 161 13.05 -1.31 -10.92
C HIS A 161 11.76 -0.50 -11.21
N PRO A 162 10.84 -0.35 -10.21
CA PRO A 162 10.88 -0.89 -8.85
C PRO A 162 10.44 -2.36 -8.75
N ILE A 163 10.80 -3.00 -7.64
CA ILE A 163 10.23 -4.26 -7.17
C ILE A 163 9.58 -4.06 -5.79
N GLU A 164 8.96 -5.11 -5.23
CA GLU A 164 8.41 -5.04 -3.87
C GLU A 164 9.52 -4.82 -2.84
N ARG A 165 9.26 -3.90 -1.90
CA ARG A 165 10.27 -3.42 -0.94
C ARG A 165 10.89 -4.53 -0.08
N HIS A 166 10.09 -5.53 0.27
CA HIS A 166 10.57 -6.65 1.09
C HIS A 166 11.50 -7.60 0.31
N GLU A 167 11.38 -7.65 -1.04
CA GLU A 167 12.23 -8.45 -1.92
C GLU A 167 13.56 -7.75 -2.30
N GLU A 168 13.61 -6.43 -2.20
CA GLU A 168 14.75 -5.64 -2.68
C GLU A 168 16.08 -6.10 -2.05
N LYS A 169 16.10 -6.31 -0.73
CA LYS A 169 17.30 -6.73 0.00
C LYS A 169 17.73 -8.16 -0.40
N THR A 170 16.78 -9.07 -0.51
CA THR A 170 17.02 -10.47 -0.85
C THR A 170 17.58 -10.58 -2.26
N MET A 171 16.94 -9.93 -3.23
CA MET A 171 17.39 -9.95 -4.63
C MET A 171 18.77 -9.31 -4.79
N ARG A 172 19.01 -8.19 -4.13
CA ARG A 172 20.31 -7.53 -4.15
C ARG A 172 21.41 -8.42 -3.58
N SER A 173 21.19 -9.03 -2.41
CA SER A 173 22.17 -9.92 -1.79
C SER A 173 22.47 -11.15 -2.67
N ARG A 174 21.45 -11.72 -3.33
CA ARG A 174 21.59 -12.84 -4.24
C ARG A 174 22.42 -12.47 -5.47
N PHE A 175 22.09 -11.32 -6.08
CA PHE A 175 22.84 -10.78 -7.22
C PHE A 175 24.30 -10.51 -6.85
N ASP A 176 24.55 -9.78 -5.76
CA ASP A 176 25.90 -9.41 -5.32
C ASP A 176 26.75 -10.65 -5.03
N ALA A 177 26.16 -11.71 -4.47
CA ALA A 177 26.85 -12.98 -4.23
C ALA A 177 27.29 -13.66 -5.54
N ALA A 178 26.36 -13.82 -6.50
CA ALA A 178 26.65 -14.43 -7.79
C ALA A 178 27.65 -13.60 -8.60
N PHE A 179 27.46 -12.28 -8.63
CA PHE A 179 28.35 -11.33 -9.31
C PHE A 179 29.78 -11.37 -8.73
N SER A 180 29.89 -11.34 -7.40
CA SER A 180 31.20 -11.36 -6.72
C SER A 180 31.93 -12.67 -6.95
N ALA A 181 31.25 -13.82 -6.96
CA ALA A 181 31.86 -15.12 -7.22
C ALA A 181 32.48 -15.17 -8.64
N ILE A 182 31.76 -14.70 -9.65
CA ILE A 182 32.27 -14.64 -11.04
C ILE A 182 33.42 -13.63 -11.15
N ASN A 183 33.27 -12.45 -10.56
CA ASN A 183 34.28 -11.39 -10.59
C ASN A 183 35.60 -11.84 -9.92
N GLN A 184 35.51 -12.61 -8.84
CA GLN A 184 36.69 -13.18 -8.19
C GLN A 184 37.42 -14.15 -9.12
N LYS A 185 36.71 -15.05 -9.83
CA LYS A 185 37.29 -15.93 -10.84
C LYS A 185 37.94 -15.16 -11.97
N LEU A 186 37.34 -14.10 -12.41
CA LEU A 186 37.87 -13.18 -13.42
C LEU A 186 39.23 -12.59 -12.98
N LEU A 187 39.34 -12.12 -11.75
CA LEU A 187 40.59 -11.58 -11.18
C LEU A 187 41.68 -12.65 -11.06
N GLU A 188 41.31 -13.85 -10.61
CA GLU A 188 42.27 -14.97 -10.56
C GLU A 188 42.87 -15.31 -11.94
N ILE A 189 42.03 -15.31 -12.98
CA ILE A 189 42.50 -15.55 -14.37
C ILE A 189 43.41 -14.42 -14.85
N GLN A 190 43.05 -13.17 -14.57
CA GLN A 190 43.87 -12.02 -14.98
C GLN A 190 45.24 -12.03 -14.32
N THR A 191 45.32 -12.26 -13.01
CA THR A 191 46.58 -12.33 -12.27
C THR A 191 47.45 -13.47 -12.73
N THR A 192 46.88 -14.64 -13.04
CA THR A 192 47.62 -15.80 -13.58
C THR A 192 48.18 -15.49 -14.97
N ASN A 193 47.40 -14.84 -15.82
CA ASN A 193 47.83 -14.45 -17.17
C ASN A 193 48.95 -13.39 -17.14
N GLU A 194 48.89 -12.45 -16.24
CA GLU A 194 49.94 -11.45 -16.03
C GLU A 194 51.21 -12.09 -15.54
N ALA A 195 51.16 -13.00 -14.57
CA ALA A 195 52.30 -13.74 -14.08
C ALA A 195 52.98 -14.56 -15.18
N ARG A 196 52.18 -15.24 -16.02
CA ARG A 196 52.70 -15.99 -17.19
C ARG A 196 53.41 -15.09 -18.21
N LYS A 197 52.82 -13.92 -18.50
CA LYS A 197 53.45 -12.95 -19.40
C LYS A 197 54.80 -12.48 -18.86
N GLN A 198 54.85 -12.16 -17.56
CA GLN A 198 56.09 -11.72 -16.90
C GLN A 198 57.17 -12.80 -16.96
N GLN A 199 56.83 -14.08 -16.76
CA GLN A 199 57.76 -15.19 -16.88
C GLN A 199 58.30 -15.32 -18.28
N LEU A 200 57.45 -15.19 -19.32
CA LEU A 200 57.89 -15.26 -20.71
C LEU A 200 58.86 -14.09 -21.10
N VAL A 201 58.60 -12.91 -20.58
CA VAL A 201 59.48 -11.74 -20.80
C VAL A 201 60.85 -11.93 -20.11
N ASN A 202 60.87 -12.54 -18.92
CA ASN A 202 62.10 -12.77 -18.15
C ASN A 202 62.94 -13.94 -18.68
N THR A 203 62.36 -14.78 -19.54
CA THR A 203 63.06 -15.98 -20.12
C THR A 203 63.46 -15.76 -21.58
N ALA A 204 63.09 -14.63 -22.17
CA ALA A 204 63.50 -14.23 -23.52
C ALA A 204 64.68 -13.27 -23.50
#